data_9d4ce53b45ce48a29fd1a1692aeaaf03
#
_entry.id   9d4ce53b45ce48a29fd1a1692aeaaf03
#
_cell.length_a   1.000
_cell.length_b   1.000
_cell.length_c   1.000
_cell.angle_alpha   90.00
_cell.angle_beta   90.00
_cell.angle_gamma   90.00
#
_symmetry.space_group_name_H-M   'P 1'
#
loop_
_entity.id
_entity.type
_entity.pdbx_description
1 polymer ?
#
loop_
_entity_poly.entity_id
_entity_poly.type
_entity_poly.pdbx_seq_one_letter_code
_entity_poly.pdbx_strand_id
1 'polypeptide(L)'
;MRPLYLELKAFGPYADRQLIDFAELRDYRFFLIHGPTGSGKTTLLDAMCYALYGDTSGKIRSGENMRSDYAEATTVTEVCFDFAVGADRLRVRRVPRQFVARKRGEGMMEVGENAQLFKLDEQRQEIAVLTEKTTRVTAEVQRILGFKSDQFR
;
A
#
# COMPACT_ATOMS: atom_id res chain seq x y z
N MET A 1 -8.52 13.75 1.76
CA MET A 1 -8.26 12.49 1.02
C MET A 1 -9.39 11.50 1.27
N ARG A 2 -9.80 10.75 0.25
CA ARG A 2 -10.80 9.69 0.35
C ARG A 2 -10.20 8.40 -0.20
N PRO A 3 -10.21 7.27 0.55
CA PRO A 3 -9.80 5.98 0.04
C PRO A 3 -10.78 5.51 -1.05
N LEU A 4 -10.28 4.87 -2.09
CA LEU A 4 -11.06 4.28 -3.18
C LEU A 4 -10.88 2.78 -3.24
N TYR A 5 -9.63 2.29 -3.11
CA TYR A 5 -9.32 0.88 -3.25
C TYR A 5 -7.97 0.56 -2.60
N LEU A 6 -7.90 -0.55 -1.91
CA LEU A 6 -6.66 -1.05 -1.32
C LEU A 6 -6.44 -2.50 -1.75
N GLU A 7 -5.27 -2.77 -2.28
CA GLU A 7 -4.81 -4.11 -2.59
C GLU A 7 -3.55 -4.42 -1.80
N LEU A 8 -3.56 -5.56 -1.12
CA LEU A 8 -2.45 -6.11 -0.37
C LEU A 8 -2.06 -7.45 -0.97
N LYS A 9 -0.77 -7.72 -1.06
CA LYS A 9 -0.25 -9.01 -1.49
C LYS A 9 0.89 -9.41 -0.58
N ALA A 10 0.78 -10.59 0.02
CA ALA A 10 1.77 -11.14 0.96
C ALA A 10 2.17 -10.12 2.05
N PHE A 11 1.20 -9.45 2.68
CA PHE A 11 1.42 -8.34 3.60
C PHE A 11 0.84 -8.62 4.99
N GLY A 12 1.68 -8.56 6.03
CA GLY A 12 1.28 -8.84 7.42
C GLY A 12 0.67 -10.24 7.59
N PRO A 13 -0.53 -10.39 8.15
CA PRO A 13 -1.19 -11.68 8.30
C PRO A 13 -1.77 -12.24 6.99
N TYR A 14 -1.78 -11.46 5.92
CA TYR A 14 -2.38 -11.84 4.64
C TYR A 14 -1.34 -12.50 3.73
N ALA A 15 -1.43 -13.82 3.58
CA ALA A 15 -0.56 -14.60 2.69
C ALA A 15 -0.82 -14.28 1.21
N ASP A 16 -2.11 -14.21 0.86
CA ASP A 16 -2.59 -14.02 -0.49
C ASP A 16 -2.96 -12.56 -0.79
N ARG A 17 -3.44 -12.36 -2.00
CA ARG A 17 -3.97 -11.07 -2.45
C ARG A 17 -5.29 -10.77 -1.75
N GLN A 18 -5.36 -9.62 -1.08
CA GLN A 18 -6.57 -9.06 -0.49
C GLN A 18 -6.97 -7.80 -1.22
N LEU A 19 -8.26 -7.65 -1.46
CA LEU A 19 -8.84 -6.52 -2.17
C LEU A 19 -9.91 -5.89 -1.28
N ILE A 20 -9.82 -4.58 -1.08
CA ILE A 20 -10.81 -3.80 -0.34
C ILE A 20 -11.27 -2.66 -1.25
N ASP A 21 -12.53 -2.72 -1.64
CA ASP A 21 -13.19 -1.66 -2.40
C ASP A 21 -13.97 -0.76 -1.44
N PHE A 22 -13.63 0.53 -1.44
CA PHE A 22 -14.31 1.53 -0.62
C PHE A 22 -15.47 2.22 -1.37
N ALA A 23 -15.87 1.72 -2.54
CA ALA A 23 -16.94 2.33 -3.34
C ALA A 23 -18.26 2.40 -2.59
N GLU A 24 -18.59 1.38 -1.79
CA GLU A 24 -19.81 1.35 -0.97
C GLU A 24 -19.80 2.40 0.15
N LEU A 25 -18.61 2.90 0.53
CA LEU A 25 -18.45 3.90 1.59
C LEU A 25 -18.38 5.34 1.07
N ARG A 26 -18.55 5.55 -0.25
CA ARG A 26 -18.36 6.86 -0.90
C ARG A 26 -19.28 7.96 -0.35
N ASP A 27 -20.47 7.60 0.09
CA ASP A 27 -21.50 8.53 0.56
C ASP A 27 -21.41 8.78 2.08
N TYR A 28 -20.52 8.05 2.77
CA TYR A 28 -20.29 8.19 4.20
C TYR A 28 -19.03 9.01 4.47
N ARG A 29 -19.13 9.92 5.47
CA ARG A 29 -17.97 10.72 5.94
C ARG A 29 -17.08 9.95 6.89
N PHE A 30 -17.66 8.98 7.60
CA PHE A 30 -16.98 8.15 8.58
C PHE A 30 -17.35 6.69 8.38
N PHE A 31 -16.41 5.81 8.59
CA PHE A 31 -16.61 4.37 8.63
C PHE A 31 -15.80 3.75 9.77
N LEU A 32 -16.25 2.61 10.25
CA LEU A 32 -15.62 1.86 11.32
C LEU A 32 -15.09 0.53 10.80
N ILE A 33 -13.81 0.27 11.02
CA ILE A 33 -13.21 -1.06 10.82
C ILE A 33 -13.28 -1.79 12.17
N HIS A 34 -14.14 -2.79 12.27
CA HIS A 34 -14.29 -3.57 13.49
C HIS A 34 -14.02 -5.06 13.26
N GLY A 35 -13.77 -5.81 14.33
CA GLY A 35 -13.48 -7.25 14.29
C GLY A 35 -12.70 -7.68 15.53
N PRO A 36 -12.50 -8.99 15.76
CA PRO A 36 -11.74 -9.50 16.90
C PRO A 36 -10.27 -9.04 16.86
N THR A 37 -9.62 -9.11 18.02
CA THR A 37 -8.16 -8.87 18.11
C THR A 37 -7.42 -9.87 17.23
N GLY A 38 -6.41 -9.41 16.50
CA GLY A 38 -5.65 -10.24 15.57
C GLY A 38 -6.24 -10.38 14.16
N SER A 39 -7.44 -9.83 13.87
CA SER A 39 -8.09 -9.93 12.55
C SER A 39 -7.46 -9.05 11.45
N GLY A 40 -6.34 -8.38 11.71
CA GLY A 40 -5.64 -7.59 10.69
C GLY A 40 -6.10 -6.15 10.51
N LYS A 41 -6.96 -5.61 11.40
CA LYS A 41 -7.45 -4.21 11.30
C LYS A 41 -6.33 -3.18 11.21
N THR A 42 -5.37 -3.27 12.13
CA THR A 42 -4.20 -2.37 12.14
C THR A 42 -3.36 -2.54 10.88
N THR A 43 -3.28 -3.76 10.35
CA THR A 43 -2.53 -4.04 9.12
C THR A 43 -3.10 -3.29 7.91
N LEU A 44 -4.41 -3.07 7.84
CA LEU A 44 -5.02 -2.26 6.77
C LEU A 44 -4.57 -0.80 6.85
N LEU A 45 -4.52 -0.23 8.06
CA LEU A 45 -4.00 1.12 8.28
C LEU A 45 -2.50 1.21 8.01
N ASP A 46 -1.73 0.20 8.44
CA ASP A 46 -0.30 0.08 8.14
C ASP A 46 -0.05 0.02 6.64
N ALA A 47 -0.86 -0.72 5.90
CA ALA A 47 -0.75 -0.81 4.45
C ALA A 47 -1.04 0.51 3.74
N MET A 48 -2.09 1.24 4.15
CA MET A 48 -2.38 2.58 3.60
C MET A 48 -1.24 3.56 3.92
N CYS A 49 -0.75 3.57 5.17
CA CYS A 49 0.36 4.41 5.59
C CYS A 49 1.64 4.06 4.82
N TYR A 50 1.93 2.76 4.67
CA TYR A 50 3.07 2.30 3.89
C TYR A 50 2.96 2.69 2.41
N ALA A 51 1.80 2.51 1.80
CA ALA A 51 1.57 2.96 0.41
C ALA A 51 1.87 4.45 0.25
N LEU A 52 1.32 5.29 1.11
CA LEU A 52 1.45 6.74 1.01
C LEU A 52 2.88 7.22 1.32
N TYR A 53 3.49 6.71 2.38
CA TYR A 53 4.72 7.29 2.94
C TYR A 53 5.94 6.37 2.93
N GLY A 54 5.78 5.08 2.65
CA GLY A 54 6.87 4.09 2.72
C GLY A 54 7.20 3.66 4.15
N ASP A 55 6.34 3.99 5.11
CA ASP A 55 6.51 3.68 6.54
C ASP A 55 5.20 3.14 7.10
N THR A 56 5.23 2.43 8.22
CA THR A 56 4.04 1.88 8.86
C THR A 56 3.47 2.82 9.93
N SER A 57 2.19 2.65 10.27
CA SER A 57 1.49 3.51 11.22
C SER A 57 2.12 3.53 12.63
N GLY A 58 2.77 2.44 13.05
CA GLY A 58 3.30 2.25 14.40
C GLY A 58 4.80 2.52 14.59
N LYS A 59 5.59 2.80 13.54
CA LYS A 59 7.07 2.86 13.57
C LYS A 59 7.76 1.57 14.09
N ILE A 60 7.00 0.56 14.45
CA ILE A 60 7.48 -0.70 15.05
C ILE A 60 7.92 -1.68 13.95
N ARG A 61 7.35 -1.53 12.75
CA ARG A 61 7.63 -2.40 11.61
C ARG A 61 8.13 -1.55 10.44
N SER A 62 9.32 -1.86 9.94
CA SER A 62 9.80 -1.34 8.66
C SER A 62 9.06 -2.03 7.51
N GLY A 63 9.05 -1.42 6.32
CA GLY A 63 8.47 -2.05 5.13
C GLY A 63 9.04 -3.45 4.85
N GLU A 64 10.32 -3.67 5.18
CA GLU A 64 11.00 -4.97 5.04
C GLU A 64 10.39 -6.07 5.93
N ASN A 65 9.87 -5.70 7.11
CA ASN A 65 9.26 -6.63 8.07
C ASN A 65 7.74 -6.82 7.87
N MET A 66 7.19 -6.26 6.80
CA MET A 66 5.75 -6.36 6.52
C MET A 66 5.40 -7.55 5.62
N ARG A 67 6.40 -8.26 5.09
CA ARG A 67 6.16 -9.47 4.33
C ARG A 67 5.46 -10.52 5.22
N SER A 68 4.42 -11.14 4.67
CA SER A 68 3.70 -12.20 5.37
C SER A 68 4.59 -13.46 5.53
N ASP A 69 4.69 -13.96 6.75
CA ASP A 69 5.36 -15.23 7.04
C ASP A 69 4.58 -16.44 6.49
N TYR A 70 3.31 -16.24 6.18
CA TYR A 70 2.42 -17.28 5.64
C TYR A 70 2.39 -17.31 4.11
N ALA A 71 3.02 -16.33 3.45
CA ALA A 71 3.03 -16.25 1.99
C ALA A 71 4.01 -17.26 1.39
N GLU A 72 3.66 -17.77 0.19
CA GLU A 72 4.59 -18.61 -0.57
C GLU A 72 5.93 -17.91 -0.77
N ALA A 73 7.02 -18.68 -0.66
CA ALA A 73 8.38 -18.17 -0.68
C ALA A 73 8.70 -17.33 -1.94
N THR A 74 8.04 -17.61 -3.07
CA THR A 74 8.22 -16.91 -4.35
C THR A 74 7.35 -15.66 -4.50
N THR A 75 6.41 -15.42 -3.59
CA THR A 75 5.47 -14.29 -3.69
C THR A 75 6.11 -13.00 -3.22
N VAL A 76 6.07 -11.99 -4.07
CA VAL A 76 6.53 -10.63 -3.76
C VAL A 76 5.45 -9.87 -3.00
N THR A 77 5.85 -9.24 -1.89
CA THR A 77 4.99 -8.32 -1.14
C THR A 77 4.79 -7.03 -1.92
N GLU A 78 3.55 -6.62 -2.07
CA GLU A 78 3.19 -5.37 -2.76
C GLU A 78 1.96 -4.75 -2.10
N VAL A 79 1.91 -3.44 -2.05
CA VAL A 79 0.73 -2.65 -1.66
C VAL A 79 0.38 -1.70 -2.79
N CYS A 80 -0.90 -1.66 -3.15
CA CYS A 80 -1.46 -0.73 -4.11
C CYS A 80 -2.65 -0.01 -3.46
N PHE A 81 -2.61 1.32 -3.43
CA PHE A 81 -3.63 2.14 -2.81
C PHE A 81 -4.11 3.24 -3.74
N ASP A 82 -5.41 3.18 -4.08
CA ASP A 82 -6.10 4.21 -4.84
C ASP A 82 -6.83 5.15 -3.90
N PHE A 83 -6.67 6.45 -4.12
CA PHE A 83 -7.30 7.50 -3.32
C PHE A 83 -7.66 8.72 -4.15
N ALA A 84 -8.60 9.52 -3.67
CA ALA A 84 -8.98 10.77 -4.30
C ALA A 84 -8.60 11.97 -3.43
N VAL A 85 -8.14 13.05 -4.07
CA VAL A 85 -7.91 14.36 -3.47
C VAL A 85 -8.55 15.41 -4.37
N GLY A 86 -9.62 16.05 -3.91
CA GLY A 86 -10.45 16.89 -4.78
C GLY A 86 -11.03 16.09 -5.95
N ALA A 87 -10.76 16.54 -7.16
CA ALA A 87 -11.16 15.87 -8.39
C ALA A 87 -10.14 14.83 -8.90
N ASP A 88 -8.92 14.85 -8.39
CA ASP A 88 -7.87 13.94 -8.83
C ASP A 88 -8.02 12.56 -8.17
N ARG A 89 -7.85 11.52 -8.99
CA ARG A 89 -7.77 10.12 -8.56
C ARG A 89 -6.35 9.62 -8.80
N LEU A 90 -5.77 9.06 -7.77
CA LEU A 90 -4.36 8.69 -7.72
C LEU A 90 -4.20 7.25 -7.25
N ARG A 91 -3.14 6.60 -7.71
CA ARG A 91 -2.68 5.28 -7.27
C ARG A 91 -1.24 5.36 -6.84
N VAL A 92 -0.95 4.89 -5.64
CA VAL A 92 0.40 4.58 -5.22
C VAL A 92 0.58 3.07 -5.20
N ARG A 93 1.63 2.59 -5.85
CA ARG A 93 2.08 1.20 -5.79
C ARG A 93 3.44 1.18 -5.11
N ARG A 94 3.61 0.30 -4.09
CA ARG A 94 4.89 0.10 -3.41
C ARG A 94 5.23 -1.36 -3.24
N VAL A 95 6.50 -1.66 -3.44
CA VAL A 95 7.14 -2.94 -3.16
C VAL A 95 8.26 -2.67 -2.14
N PRO A 96 8.25 -3.28 -0.95
CA PRO A 96 9.36 -3.16 -0.01
C PRO A 96 10.57 -3.96 -0.49
N ARG A 97 11.76 -3.55 -0.03
CA ARG A 97 12.95 -4.39 -0.16
C ARG A 97 12.72 -5.71 0.56
N GLN A 98 12.96 -6.83 -0.10
CA GLN A 98 12.67 -8.16 0.42
C GLN A 98 13.48 -9.24 -0.28
N PHE A 99 13.56 -10.41 0.35
CA PHE A 99 14.12 -11.61 -0.25
C PHE A 99 13.00 -12.61 -0.53
N VAL A 100 12.97 -13.15 -1.74
CA VAL A 100 12.01 -14.18 -2.17
C VAL A 100 12.76 -15.34 -2.83
N ALA A 101 12.17 -16.53 -2.78
CA ALA A 101 12.73 -17.67 -3.49
C ALA A 101 12.68 -17.43 -5.01
N ARG A 102 13.67 -17.92 -5.72
CA ARG A 102 13.70 -17.86 -7.19
C ARG A 102 12.58 -18.73 -7.75
N LYS A 103 11.89 -18.23 -8.77
CA LYS A 103 10.88 -19.01 -9.50
C LYS A 103 11.47 -20.16 -10.32
N ARG A 104 12.76 -20.07 -10.66
CA ARG A 104 13.51 -21.12 -11.39
C ARG A 104 14.89 -21.25 -10.75
N GLY A 105 15.31 -22.48 -10.47
CA GLY A 105 16.56 -22.78 -9.76
C GLY A 105 16.41 -22.67 -8.23
N GLU A 106 17.48 -22.90 -7.52
CA GLU A 106 17.55 -22.83 -6.05
C GLU A 106 18.01 -21.46 -5.56
N GLY A 107 17.73 -21.16 -4.30
CA GLY A 107 18.19 -19.98 -3.58
C GLY A 107 17.22 -18.82 -3.58
N MET A 108 17.64 -17.75 -2.91
CA MET A 108 16.87 -16.52 -2.74
C MET A 108 17.33 -15.47 -3.75
N MET A 109 16.42 -14.55 -4.08
CA MET A 109 16.74 -13.35 -4.84
C MET A 109 16.28 -12.12 -4.05
N GLU A 110 17.06 -11.06 -4.12
CA GLU A 110 16.67 -9.78 -3.59
C GLU A 110 15.75 -9.05 -4.55
N VAL A 111 14.64 -8.55 -4.04
CA VAL A 111 13.75 -7.61 -4.72
C VAL A 111 13.97 -6.25 -4.08
N GLY A 112 14.50 -5.30 -4.85
CA GLY A 112 14.73 -3.93 -4.39
C GLY A 112 13.41 -3.20 -4.11
N GLU A 113 13.46 -2.21 -3.23
CA GLU A 113 12.31 -1.33 -3.01
C GLU A 113 11.95 -0.57 -4.28
N ASN A 114 10.65 -0.39 -4.50
CA ASN A 114 10.13 0.40 -5.61
C ASN A 114 8.86 1.14 -5.19
N ALA A 115 8.64 2.31 -5.77
CA ALA A 115 7.41 3.06 -5.63
C ALA A 115 7.08 3.80 -6.91
N GLN A 116 5.78 3.88 -7.21
CA GLN A 116 5.25 4.59 -8.37
C GLN A 116 3.95 5.30 -7.97
N LEU A 117 3.76 6.51 -8.50
CA LEU A 117 2.54 7.29 -8.35
C LEU A 117 1.93 7.52 -9.72
N PHE A 118 0.67 7.14 -9.87
CA PHE A 118 -0.09 7.25 -11.11
C PHE A 118 -1.28 8.19 -10.94
N LYS A 119 -1.66 8.84 -12.04
CA LYS A 119 -2.98 9.45 -12.21
C LYS A 119 -3.94 8.43 -12.81
N LEU A 120 -5.16 8.38 -12.28
CA LEU A 120 -6.21 7.47 -12.73
C LEU A 120 -7.35 8.24 -13.40
N ASP A 121 -8.04 7.58 -14.33
CA ASP A 121 -9.35 8.00 -14.84
C ASP A 121 -10.50 7.57 -13.90
N GLU A 122 -11.74 7.78 -14.34
CA GLU A 122 -12.93 7.40 -13.57
C GLU A 122 -13.11 5.89 -13.46
N GLN A 123 -12.60 5.12 -14.41
CA GLN A 123 -12.62 3.66 -14.45
C GLN A 123 -11.41 3.04 -13.72
N ARG A 124 -10.60 3.84 -13.02
CA ARG A 124 -9.39 3.45 -12.30
C ARG A 124 -8.27 2.93 -13.21
N GLN A 125 -8.27 3.31 -14.50
CA GLN A 125 -7.17 3.02 -15.41
C GLN A 125 -6.03 4.02 -15.19
N GLU A 126 -4.80 3.55 -15.26
CA GLU A 126 -3.61 4.39 -15.16
C GLU A 126 -3.45 5.19 -16.45
N ILE A 127 -3.63 6.51 -16.38
CA ILE A 127 -3.55 7.43 -17.54
C ILE A 127 -2.22 8.18 -17.62
N ALA A 128 -1.51 8.29 -16.50
CA ALA A 128 -0.17 8.90 -16.46
C ALA A 128 0.63 8.40 -15.27
N VAL A 129 1.95 8.22 -15.46
CA VAL A 129 2.92 8.07 -14.37
C VAL A 129 3.34 9.48 -13.94
N LEU A 130 3.04 9.86 -12.70
CA LEU A 130 3.38 11.18 -12.17
C LEU A 130 4.81 11.23 -11.67
N THR A 131 5.23 10.21 -10.94
CA THR A 131 6.61 10.07 -10.48
C THR A 131 6.92 8.62 -10.09
N GLU A 132 8.21 8.31 -10.08
CA GLU A 132 8.78 7.03 -9.67
C GLU A 132 9.90 7.27 -8.67
N LYS A 133 10.41 6.22 -8.06
CA LYS A 133 11.37 6.18 -6.95
C LYS A 133 10.77 6.56 -5.61
N THR A 134 11.10 5.77 -4.61
CA THR A 134 10.54 5.79 -3.25
C THR A 134 10.52 7.20 -2.63
N THR A 135 11.64 7.91 -2.68
CA THR A 135 11.77 9.25 -2.10
C THR A 135 10.90 10.30 -2.80
N ARG A 136 10.85 10.25 -4.14
CA ARG A 136 10.06 11.20 -4.94
C ARG A 136 8.56 10.96 -4.78
N VAL A 137 8.13 9.70 -4.77
CA VAL A 137 6.73 9.33 -4.53
C VAL A 137 6.29 9.82 -3.16
N THR A 138 7.09 9.60 -2.11
CA THR A 138 6.79 10.08 -0.77
C THR A 138 6.67 11.60 -0.71
N ALA A 139 7.62 12.32 -1.31
CA ALA A 139 7.59 13.78 -1.34
C ALA A 139 6.36 14.33 -2.08
N GLU A 140 6.00 13.72 -3.22
CA GLU A 140 4.85 14.14 -4.01
C GLU A 140 3.52 13.83 -3.30
N VAL A 141 3.40 12.67 -2.65
CA VAL A 141 2.23 12.34 -1.81
C VAL A 141 2.09 13.33 -0.67
N GLN A 142 3.17 13.68 0.04
CA GLN A 142 3.15 14.70 1.09
C GLN A 142 2.72 16.08 0.57
N ARG A 143 3.20 16.46 -0.62
CA ARG A 143 2.80 17.72 -1.27
C ARG A 143 1.30 17.74 -1.60
N ILE A 144 0.78 16.64 -2.16
CA ILE A 144 -0.63 16.52 -2.56
C ILE A 144 -1.56 16.49 -1.33
N LEU A 145 -1.19 15.75 -0.29
CA LEU A 145 -2.01 15.59 0.91
C LEU A 145 -1.88 16.76 1.89
N GLY A 146 -0.77 17.49 1.87
CA GLY A 146 -0.50 18.59 2.76
C GLY A 146 -0.08 18.18 4.17
N PHE A 147 0.16 16.89 4.44
CA PHE A 147 0.59 16.38 5.75
C PHE A 147 1.55 15.20 5.62
N LYS A 148 2.32 14.95 6.69
CA LYS A 148 3.33 13.89 6.79
C LYS A 148 2.75 12.63 7.45
N SER A 149 3.53 11.54 7.45
CA SER A 149 3.12 10.24 7.99
C SER A 149 2.73 10.27 9.47
N ASP A 150 3.36 11.09 10.28
CA ASP A 150 3.07 11.27 11.71
C ASP A 150 1.72 11.94 11.97
N GLN A 151 1.17 12.65 11.01
CA GLN A 151 -0.15 13.28 11.05
C GLN A 151 -1.26 12.39 10.47
N PHE A 152 -0.90 11.29 9.81
CA PHE A 152 -1.84 10.34 9.24
C PHE A 152 -2.31 9.27 10.26
N ARG A 153 -1.59 9.12 11.34
CA ARG A 153 -1.77 8.08 12.40
C ARG A 153 -2.89 8.37 13.36
#